data_45ab89f6f1efd711b4ae0fd9fa9ef47e
#
_entry.id   45ab89f6f1efd711b4ae0fd9fa9ef47e
#
_cell.length_a   1.000
_cell.length_b   1.000
_cell.length_c   1.000
_cell.angle_alpha   90.00
_cell.angle_beta   90.00
_cell.angle_gamma   90.00
#
_symmetry.space_group_name_H-M   'P 1'
#
loop_
_entity.id
_entity.type
_entity.pdbx_description
1 polymer ?
#
loop_
_entity_poly.entity_id
_entity_poly.type
_entity_poly.pdbx_seq_one_letter_code
_entity_poly.pdbx_strand_id
1 'polypeptide(L)'
;MAGNLLENYVQVYVMLPLDIITVNNTFEKADETRAQLQKLVEAGADGVMIDVWWGLVEGKAPGVYDWSAYKQVFKLVQEAGLKLQAIMSCHQCGGNVGDVVNIPIPQWVRDVGEANPDIFYTNRRKMRNIEYLTIGVDDQPLFQGRTAIQLYADYMKSFRENMAEFLDAGVIVDIEVGLGPAGEMRYPSYPQSQGWVYPGVGEFICYDKYLEADFKAAATKAGHPEWELPDDAGEYNDTPEKTQFFVDNGTYQTEKGKFFLTWYSNKLIKHGDKILDEANKVFLGCRVQLAIKISGIHWWYRVPNHAAELTAGYYNLDDRDGYRTIAHMLTRHRASMNFTCAEMRDNEQSSEAKSAPEELVQQVLSAGWREGLNIACENALSRYDATAYNTILRNARPQGINKNGPPEHKLYGFTYLRVSSELLEGQNYATFKTFVRRMHANLDYNANIDPLAPMERSKPEIPIEKILEVAQPKLEPFPFIENTDLPI
;
A
#
# COMPACT_ATOMS: atom_id res chain seq x y z
N MET A 1 0.59 19.94 31.27
CA MET A 1 0.49 20.51 29.91
C MET A 1 1.28 19.67 28.84
N ALA A 2 2.48 19.22 29.12
CA ALA A 2 3.23 18.39 28.15
C ALA A 2 2.55 17.03 27.83
N GLY A 3 1.90 16.40 28.81
CA GLY A 3 1.22 15.11 28.61
C GLY A 3 0.09 15.15 27.60
N ASN A 4 -0.67 16.24 27.53
CA ASN A 4 -1.80 16.35 26.60
C ASN A 4 -1.35 16.59 25.15
N LEU A 5 -0.14 17.12 24.94
CA LEU A 5 0.39 17.31 23.58
C LEU A 5 0.96 16.02 23.00
N LEU A 6 1.43 15.06 23.83
CA LEU A 6 1.87 13.75 23.34
C LEU A 6 0.77 13.01 22.57
N GLU A 7 -0.47 13.17 22.96
CA GLU A 7 -1.61 12.57 22.28
C GLU A 7 -1.82 13.11 20.85
N ASN A 8 -1.22 14.28 20.55
CA ASN A 8 -1.24 14.90 19.23
C ASN A 8 -0.01 14.53 18.36
N TYR A 9 0.94 13.81 18.93
CA TYR A 9 2.18 13.43 18.25
C TYR A 9 1.88 12.46 17.11
N VAL A 10 2.39 12.76 15.91
CA VAL A 10 2.34 11.87 14.74
C VAL A 10 3.75 11.49 14.36
N GLN A 11 4.05 10.20 14.37
CA GLN A 11 5.36 9.67 14.05
C GLN A 11 5.71 9.94 12.58
N VAL A 12 6.98 10.21 12.29
CA VAL A 12 7.50 10.42 10.94
C VAL A 12 8.59 9.41 10.64
N TYR A 13 8.35 8.64 9.60
CA TYR A 13 9.33 7.72 9.02
C TYR A 13 9.78 8.25 7.67
N VAL A 14 10.94 7.84 7.21
CA VAL A 14 11.46 8.20 5.89
C VAL A 14 11.84 6.92 5.14
N MET A 15 11.35 6.80 3.91
CA MET A 15 11.65 5.67 3.05
C MET A 15 13.12 5.69 2.64
N LEU A 16 13.82 4.58 2.82
CA LEU A 16 15.18 4.38 2.33
C LEU A 16 15.19 4.20 0.80
N PRO A 17 16.33 4.42 0.13
CA PRO A 17 16.42 4.23 -1.31
C PRO A 17 15.99 2.82 -1.75
N LEU A 18 15.35 2.73 -2.93
CA LEU A 18 14.89 1.46 -3.50
C LEU A 18 16.02 0.43 -3.65
N ASP A 19 17.22 0.89 -3.96
CA ASP A 19 18.41 0.10 -4.26
C ASP A 19 19.45 0.13 -3.13
N ILE A 20 19.02 0.38 -1.90
CA ILE A 20 19.94 0.35 -0.74
C ILE A 20 20.64 -1.01 -0.63
N ILE A 21 19.95 -2.09 -0.94
CA ILE A 21 20.55 -3.38 -1.23
C ILE A 21 20.67 -3.50 -2.75
N THR A 22 21.84 -3.87 -3.24
CA THR A 22 22.12 -3.97 -4.68
C THR A 22 21.39 -5.16 -5.30
N VAL A 23 21.31 -5.19 -6.63
CA VAL A 23 20.75 -6.31 -7.39
C VAL A 23 21.49 -7.64 -7.16
N ASN A 24 22.69 -7.59 -6.59
CA ASN A 24 23.48 -8.76 -6.20
C ASN A 24 23.26 -9.17 -4.73
N ASN A 25 22.26 -8.58 -4.08
CA ASN A 25 21.96 -8.80 -2.66
C ASN A 25 23.14 -8.46 -1.74
N THR A 26 23.77 -7.32 -1.99
CA THR A 26 24.88 -6.79 -1.19
C THR A 26 24.57 -5.39 -0.70
N PHE A 27 25.14 -5.03 0.45
CA PHE A 27 25.07 -3.68 1.00
C PHE A 27 26.45 -3.00 0.87
N GLU A 28 26.55 -2.03 -0.06
CA GLU A 28 27.83 -1.44 -0.45
C GLU A 28 28.03 -0.01 0.06
N LYS A 29 26.96 0.69 0.43
CA LYS A 29 26.98 2.11 0.80
C LYS A 29 26.82 2.34 2.31
N ALA A 30 27.54 1.60 3.14
CA ALA A 30 27.37 1.67 4.59
C ALA A 30 27.67 3.06 5.16
N ASP A 31 28.77 3.71 4.72
CA ASP A 31 29.17 5.02 5.24
C ASP A 31 28.18 6.12 4.82
N GLU A 32 27.74 6.11 3.57
CA GLU A 32 26.70 7.04 3.06
C GLU A 32 25.40 6.86 3.84
N THR A 33 24.96 5.63 4.01
CA THR A 33 23.74 5.30 4.76
C THR A 33 23.85 5.74 6.22
N ARG A 34 24.95 5.50 6.87
CA ARG A 34 25.19 5.95 8.27
C ARG A 34 25.08 7.46 8.38
N ALA A 35 25.66 8.21 7.44
CA ALA A 35 25.56 9.67 7.40
C ALA A 35 24.13 10.16 7.19
N GLN A 36 23.39 9.51 6.29
CA GLN A 36 21.98 9.83 6.05
C GLN A 36 21.10 9.56 7.27
N LEU A 37 21.30 8.41 7.93
CA LEU A 37 20.57 8.08 9.15
C LEU A 37 20.86 9.09 10.27
N GLN A 38 22.09 9.54 10.40
CA GLN A 38 22.45 10.57 11.38
C GLN A 38 21.71 11.90 11.12
N LYS A 39 21.58 12.32 9.86
CA LYS A 39 20.78 13.50 9.50
C LYS A 39 19.30 13.34 9.80
N LEU A 40 18.74 12.14 9.64
CA LEU A 40 17.37 11.86 10.03
C LEU A 40 17.17 11.94 11.54
N VAL A 41 18.12 11.44 12.32
CA VAL A 41 18.11 11.59 13.79
C VAL A 41 18.13 13.07 14.18
N GLU A 42 19.01 13.87 13.57
CA GLU A 42 19.10 15.31 13.82
C GLU A 42 17.80 16.06 13.44
N ALA A 43 17.09 15.57 12.44
CA ALA A 43 15.80 16.10 12.04
C ALA A 43 14.66 15.71 13.00
N GLY A 44 14.89 14.78 13.92
CA GLY A 44 13.89 14.27 14.85
C GLY A 44 13.01 13.15 14.29
N ALA A 45 13.35 12.58 13.14
CA ALA A 45 12.59 11.46 12.57
C ALA A 45 12.52 10.27 13.53
N ASP A 46 11.39 9.58 13.55
CA ASP A 46 11.17 8.42 14.43
C ASP A 46 11.82 7.15 13.89
N GLY A 47 11.90 7.02 12.58
CA GLY A 47 12.48 5.85 11.96
C GLY A 47 12.54 5.91 10.45
N VAL A 48 12.77 4.75 9.85
CA VAL A 48 12.87 4.56 8.41
C VAL A 48 12.00 3.39 7.95
N MET A 49 11.67 3.38 6.67
CA MET A 49 10.97 2.28 6.01
C MET A 49 11.87 1.70 4.92
N ILE A 50 11.85 0.39 4.74
CA ILE A 50 12.67 -0.31 3.76
C ILE A 50 11.87 -1.38 3.01
N ASP A 51 12.08 -1.46 1.70
CA ASP A 51 11.66 -2.60 0.91
C ASP A 51 12.56 -3.81 1.17
N VAL A 52 11.97 -4.93 1.55
CA VAL A 52 12.67 -6.20 1.74
C VAL A 52 12.35 -7.09 0.53
N TRP A 53 13.21 -7.01 -0.47
CA TRP A 53 12.95 -7.57 -1.80
C TRP A 53 13.06 -9.09 -1.84
N TRP A 54 11.95 -9.74 -2.11
CA TRP A 54 11.86 -11.20 -2.26
C TRP A 54 12.84 -11.74 -3.31
N GLY A 55 12.94 -11.06 -4.46
CA GLY A 55 13.84 -11.45 -5.54
C GLY A 55 15.32 -11.39 -5.21
N LEU A 56 15.71 -10.60 -4.19
CA LEU A 56 17.08 -10.56 -3.71
C LEU A 56 17.34 -11.66 -2.67
N VAL A 57 16.46 -11.80 -1.70
CA VAL A 57 16.66 -12.69 -0.55
C VAL A 57 16.50 -14.16 -0.93
N GLU A 58 15.45 -14.51 -1.66
CA GLU A 58 15.19 -15.88 -2.13
C GLU A 58 15.52 -16.04 -3.63
N GLY A 59 16.46 -15.26 -4.12
CA GLY A 59 16.79 -15.24 -5.56
C GLY A 59 17.56 -16.46 -6.07
N LYS A 60 18.34 -17.12 -5.21
CA LYS A 60 19.21 -18.22 -5.63
C LYS A 60 18.47 -19.51 -5.94
N ALA A 61 17.57 -19.92 -5.05
CA ALA A 61 16.82 -21.16 -5.18
C ALA A 61 15.62 -21.15 -4.24
N PRO A 62 14.57 -21.97 -4.51
CA PRO A 62 13.43 -22.08 -3.61
C PRO A 62 13.85 -22.49 -2.20
N GLY A 63 13.38 -21.75 -1.18
CA GLY A 63 13.68 -22.03 0.22
C GLY A 63 15.09 -21.66 0.68
N VAL A 64 15.90 -21.05 -0.18
CA VAL A 64 17.25 -20.58 0.16
C VAL A 64 17.23 -19.06 0.34
N TYR A 65 17.34 -18.61 1.58
CA TYR A 65 17.23 -17.20 1.96
C TYR A 65 18.57 -16.66 2.42
N ASP A 66 19.01 -15.56 1.82
CA ASP A 66 20.22 -14.85 2.23
C ASP A 66 19.85 -13.47 2.79
N TRP A 67 19.86 -13.33 4.10
CA TRP A 67 19.51 -12.14 4.86
C TRP A 67 20.70 -11.27 5.22
N SER A 68 21.91 -11.63 4.83
CA SER A 68 23.14 -11.01 5.33
C SER A 68 23.21 -9.50 5.06
N ALA A 69 22.83 -9.05 3.86
CA ALA A 69 22.85 -7.64 3.52
C ALA A 69 21.82 -6.83 4.32
N TYR A 70 20.60 -7.36 4.47
CA TYR A 70 19.57 -6.71 5.28
C TYR A 70 19.93 -6.61 6.75
N LYS A 71 20.58 -7.63 7.32
CA LYS A 71 21.05 -7.56 8.70
C LYS A 71 22.05 -6.42 8.92
N GLN A 72 22.92 -6.16 7.95
CA GLN A 72 23.84 -5.04 8.00
C GLN A 72 23.13 -3.69 8.05
N VAL A 73 22.11 -3.49 7.20
CA VAL A 73 21.29 -2.27 7.20
C VAL A 73 20.53 -2.11 8.51
N PHE A 74 19.87 -3.17 8.97
CA PHE A 74 19.08 -3.14 10.20
C PHE A 74 19.95 -2.83 11.42
N LYS A 75 21.20 -3.31 11.42
CA LYS A 75 22.16 -2.98 12.46
C LYS A 75 22.50 -1.49 12.50
N LEU A 76 22.71 -0.86 11.33
CA LEU A 76 22.93 0.58 11.25
C LEU A 76 21.73 1.38 11.75
N VAL A 77 20.52 0.95 11.40
CA VAL A 77 19.27 1.58 11.89
C VAL A 77 19.19 1.49 13.42
N GLN A 78 19.48 0.31 13.98
CA GLN A 78 19.51 0.09 15.43
C GLN A 78 20.55 0.99 16.10
N GLU A 79 21.77 1.06 15.56
CA GLU A 79 22.86 1.88 16.11
C GLU A 79 22.54 3.37 16.07
N ALA A 80 21.77 3.82 15.07
CA ALA A 80 21.29 5.19 14.97
C ALA A 80 20.16 5.52 15.97
N GLY A 81 19.58 4.53 16.63
CA GLY A 81 18.46 4.71 17.56
C GLY A 81 17.13 4.93 16.85
N LEU A 82 17.03 4.58 15.57
CA LEU A 82 15.82 4.71 14.77
C LEU A 82 14.98 3.42 14.79
N LYS A 83 13.66 3.59 14.62
CA LYS A 83 12.74 2.48 14.40
C LYS A 83 12.71 2.09 12.92
N LEU A 84 12.20 0.90 12.64
CA LEU A 84 12.16 0.34 11.29
C LEU A 84 10.77 -0.16 10.95
N GLN A 85 10.26 0.27 9.80
CA GLN A 85 9.10 -0.31 9.12
C GLN A 85 9.63 -1.18 7.97
N ALA A 86 9.28 -2.46 7.94
CA ALA A 86 9.74 -3.39 6.91
C ALA A 86 8.60 -3.77 5.98
N ILE A 87 8.82 -3.62 4.67
CA ILE A 87 7.85 -4.03 3.64
C ILE A 87 8.25 -5.42 3.14
N MET A 88 7.33 -6.38 3.24
CA MET A 88 7.49 -7.69 2.60
C MET A 88 7.21 -7.55 1.10
N SER A 89 8.24 -7.15 0.34
CA SER A 89 8.13 -6.76 -1.06
C SER A 89 8.27 -7.98 -1.98
N CYS A 90 7.14 -8.63 -2.24
CA CYS A 90 7.06 -9.81 -3.10
C CYS A 90 6.77 -9.46 -4.57
N HIS A 91 6.92 -8.19 -4.93
CA HIS A 91 6.75 -7.67 -6.29
C HIS A 91 8.10 -7.31 -6.92
N GLN A 92 8.09 -7.12 -8.25
CA GLN A 92 9.23 -6.57 -8.99
C GLN A 92 9.27 -5.06 -8.81
N CYS A 93 10.46 -4.49 -8.61
CA CYS A 93 10.73 -3.07 -8.80
C CYS A 93 11.14 -2.82 -10.25
N GLY A 94 10.60 -1.80 -10.91
CA GLY A 94 11.02 -1.41 -12.25
C GLY A 94 9.90 -1.34 -13.28
N GLY A 95 8.68 -1.02 -12.90
CA GLY A 95 7.56 -0.93 -13.83
C GLY A 95 6.55 0.17 -13.49
N ASN A 96 6.79 0.91 -12.44
CA ASN A 96 5.87 1.93 -11.92
C ASN A 96 6.52 3.31 -11.89
N VAL A 97 5.70 4.33 -11.69
CA VAL A 97 6.16 5.72 -11.50
C VAL A 97 7.15 5.78 -10.34
N GLY A 98 8.30 6.40 -10.57
CA GLY A 98 9.34 6.56 -9.55
C GLY A 98 10.32 5.41 -9.41
N ASP A 99 10.13 4.30 -10.10
CA ASP A 99 11.08 3.18 -10.08
C ASP A 99 12.36 3.56 -10.85
N VAL A 100 13.49 3.52 -10.17
CA VAL A 100 14.81 3.91 -10.71
C VAL A 100 15.76 2.73 -10.86
N VAL A 101 15.33 1.53 -10.46
CA VAL A 101 16.12 0.30 -10.48
C VAL A 101 15.23 -0.87 -10.88
N ASN A 102 15.80 -1.89 -11.49
CA ASN A 102 15.09 -3.12 -11.83
C ASN A 102 15.51 -4.25 -10.88
N ILE A 103 14.57 -4.70 -10.05
CA ILE A 103 14.74 -5.83 -9.13
C ILE A 103 13.62 -6.82 -9.44
N PRO A 104 13.89 -7.88 -10.21
CA PRO A 104 12.86 -8.86 -10.56
C PRO A 104 12.47 -9.74 -9.37
N ILE A 105 11.32 -10.40 -9.47
CA ILE A 105 10.97 -11.52 -8.58
C ILE A 105 11.96 -12.67 -8.81
N PRO A 106 12.05 -13.68 -7.93
CA PRO A 106 13.05 -14.73 -8.07
C PRO A 106 13.02 -15.42 -9.44
N GLN A 107 14.19 -15.68 -10.01
CA GLN A 107 14.32 -16.31 -11.34
C GLN A 107 13.65 -17.68 -11.39
N TRP A 108 13.72 -18.47 -10.32
CA TRP A 108 13.07 -19.78 -10.29
C TRP A 108 11.53 -19.69 -10.35
N VAL A 109 10.94 -18.59 -9.90
CA VAL A 109 9.50 -18.29 -10.08
C VAL A 109 9.24 -17.89 -11.54
N ARG A 110 10.08 -17.04 -12.10
CA ARG A 110 9.97 -16.62 -13.51
C ARG A 110 10.11 -17.80 -14.47
N ASP A 111 10.94 -18.78 -14.12
CA ASP A 111 11.09 -20.02 -14.91
C ASP A 111 9.78 -20.83 -14.94
N VAL A 112 9.03 -20.87 -13.85
CA VAL A 112 7.67 -21.42 -13.83
C VAL A 112 6.78 -20.66 -14.82
N GLY A 113 6.92 -19.34 -14.87
CA GLY A 113 6.16 -18.46 -15.77
C GLY A 113 6.49 -18.66 -17.25
N GLU A 114 7.69 -19.10 -17.61
CA GLU A 114 8.04 -19.43 -18.99
C GLU A 114 7.24 -20.63 -19.49
N ALA A 115 7.05 -21.63 -18.65
CA ALA A 115 6.25 -22.81 -18.98
C ALA A 115 4.74 -22.56 -18.84
N ASN A 116 4.35 -21.65 -17.92
CA ASN A 116 2.96 -21.32 -17.63
C ASN A 116 2.80 -19.80 -17.42
N PRO A 117 2.68 -19.02 -18.50
CA PRO A 117 2.55 -17.56 -18.39
C PRO A 117 1.31 -17.09 -17.63
N ASP A 118 0.34 -17.95 -17.42
CA ASP A 118 -0.88 -17.64 -16.66
C ASP A 118 -0.66 -17.50 -15.15
N ILE A 119 0.56 -17.71 -14.66
CA ILE A 119 0.90 -17.33 -13.27
C ILE A 119 0.99 -15.82 -13.11
N PHE A 120 1.04 -15.06 -14.19
CA PHE A 120 1.12 -13.61 -14.18
C PHE A 120 -0.23 -12.97 -14.48
N TYR A 121 -0.46 -11.79 -13.89
CA TYR A 121 -1.58 -10.95 -14.24
C TYR A 121 -1.61 -10.69 -15.75
N THR A 122 -2.78 -10.82 -16.35
CA THR A 122 -2.96 -10.79 -17.79
C THR A 122 -4.11 -9.87 -18.16
N ASN A 123 -3.91 -8.97 -19.12
CA ASN A 123 -4.98 -8.15 -19.65
C ASN A 123 -5.77 -8.87 -20.75
N ARG A 124 -6.83 -8.22 -21.28
CA ARG A 124 -7.69 -8.80 -22.31
C ARG A 124 -6.93 -9.20 -23.59
N ARG A 125 -5.89 -8.44 -23.95
CA ARG A 125 -5.05 -8.72 -25.12
C ARG A 125 -3.95 -9.77 -24.86
N LYS A 126 -4.00 -10.42 -23.69
CA LYS A 126 -3.04 -11.43 -23.25
C LYS A 126 -1.63 -10.92 -23.03
N MET A 127 -1.46 -9.64 -22.77
CA MET A 127 -0.20 -9.10 -22.27
C MET A 127 -0.01 -9.52 -20.82
N ARG A 128 1.20 -10.01 -20.51
CA ARG A 128 1.54 -10.49 -19.16
C ARG A 128 2.25 -9.39 -18.37
N ASN A 129 1.79 -9.14 -17.16
CA ASN A 129 2.47 -8.26 -16.20
C ASN A 129 3.23 -9.13 -15.20
N ILE A 130 4.56 -9.09 -15.27
CA ILE A 130 5.44 -9.97 -14.48
C ILE A 130 5.83 -9.37 -13.12
N GLU A 131 5.21 -8.28 -12.73
CA GLU A 131 5.59 -7.56 -11.52
C GLU A 131 5.21 -8.32 -10.25
N TYR A 132 4.08 -9.02 -10.27
CA TYR A 132 3.53 -9.76 -9.13
C TYR A 132 2.74 -10.96 -9.65
N LEU A 133 2.69 -12.05 -8.89
CA LEU A 133 1.90 -13.22 -9.28
C LEU A 133 0.40 -12.89 -9.27
N THR A 134 -0.33 -13.40 -10.25
CA THR A 134 -1.79 -13.23 -10.26
C THR A 134 -2.42 -13.86 -9.00
N ILE A 135 -3.44 -13.19 -8.47
CA ILE A 135 -4.23 -13.77 -7.37
C ILE A 135 -4.94 -15.06 -7.78
N GLY A 136 -5.05 -15.34 -9.07
CA GLY A 136 -5.56 -16.60 -9.59
C GLY A 136 -4.76 -17.82 -9.18
N VAL A 137 -3.49 -17.67 -8.80
CA VAL A 137 -2.62 -18.75 -8.35
C VAL A 137 -2.39 -18.79 -6.84
N ASP A 138 -3.11 -17.99 -6.08
CA ASP A 138 -2.98 -17.95 -4.62
C ASP A 138 -3.03 -19.36 -4.01
N ASP A 139 -3.96 -20.19 -4.46
CA ASP A 139 -4.19 -21.54 -3.95
C ASP A 139 -3.76 -22.65 -4.93
N GLN A 140 -2.97 -22.32 -5.96
CA GLN A 140 -2.51 -23.28 -6.97
C GLN A 140 -1.09 -23.77 -6.63
N PRO A 141 -0.88 -25.09 -6.44
CA PRO A 141 0.41 -25.65 -6.03
C PRO A 141 1.40 -25.77 -7.22
N LEU A 142 1.72 -24.64 -7.84
CA LEU A 142 2.49 -24.58 -9.09
C LEU A 142 4.00 -24.38 -8.89
N PHE A 143 4.42 -24.08 -7.65
CA PHE A 143 5.78 -23.68 -7.33
C PHE A 143 6.46 -24.79 -6.54
N GLN A 144 6.82 -25.87 -7.23
CA GLN A 144 7.39 -27.09 -6.62
C GLN A 144 6.51 -27.63 -5.47
N GLY A 145 5.20 -27.69 -5.73
CA GLY A 145 4.19 -28.15 -4.78
C GLY A 145 3.69 -27.10 -3.81
N ARG A 146 4.27 -25.90 -3.77
CA ARG A 146 3.79 -24.78 -2.97
C ARG A 146 2.83 -23.89 -3.75
N THR A 147 1.85 -23.32 -3.08
CA THR A 147 0.99 -22.26 -3.62
C THR A 147 1.70 -20.91 -3.52
N ALA A 148 1.19 -19.88 -4.22
CA ALA A 148 1.72 -18.53 -4.09
C ALA A 148 1.63 -18.02 -2.63
N ILE A 149 0.51 -18.26 -1.95
CA ILE A 149 0.34 -17.88 -0.54
C ILE A 149 1.40 -18.57 0.34
N GLN A 150 1.71 -19.84 0.09
CA GLN A 150 2.76 -20.54 0.82
C GLN A 150 4.14 -19.94 0.58
N LEU A 151 4.42 -19.47 -0.65
CA LEU A 151 5.67 -18.75 -0.94
C LEU A 151 5.79 -17.49 -0.08
N TYR A 152 4.74 -16.70 -0.01
CA TYR A 152 4.73 -15.45 0.79
C TYR A 152 4.82 -15.75 2.28
N ALA A 153 4.09 -16.74 2.76
CA ALA A 153 4.13 -17.16 4.17
C ALA A 153 5.52 -17.66 4.57
N ASP A 154 6.16 -18.49 3.76
CA ASP A 154 7.51 -18.99 4.01
C ASP A 154 8.54 -17.86 4.02
N TYR A 155 8.40 -16.89 3.13
CA TYR A 155 9.25 -15.70 3.09
C TYR A 155 9.13 -14.87 4.38
N MET A 156 7.91 -14.58 4.83
CA MET A 156 7.66 -13.86 6.09
C MET A 156 8.17 -14.66 7.30
N LYS A 157 8.00 -15.98 7.30
CA LYS A 157 8.49 -16.85 8.36
C LYS A 157 10.02 -16.80 8.46
N SER A 158 10.71 -16.88 7.33
CA SER A 158 12.17 -16.76 7.29
C SER A 158 12.63 -15.38 7.78
N PHE A 159 11.92 -14.30 7.40
CA PHE A 159 12.17 -12.96 7.91
C PHE A 159 12.08 -12.92 9.44
N ARG A 160 10.99 -13.41 10.01
CA ARG A 160 10.83 -13.44 11.48
C ARG A 160 11.97 -14.18 12.17
N GLU A 161 12.31 -15.37 11.68
CA GLU A 161 13.37 -16.20 12.30
C GLU A 161 14.74 -15.54 12.23
N ASN A 162 15.07 -14.91 11.09
CA ASN A 162 16.37 -14.29 10.88
C ASN A 162 16.49 -12.88 11.46
N MET A 163 15.38 -12.18 11.68
CA MET A 163 15.36 -10.82 12.23
C MET A 163 14.88 -10.77 13.69
N ALA A 164 14.88 -11.91 14.38
CA ALA A 164 14.40 -12.02 15.75
C ALA A 164 15.09 -11.02 16.70
N GLU A 165 16.39 -10.81 16.57
CA GLU A 165 17.11 -9.85 17.40
C GLU A 165 16.57 -8.42 17.29
N PHE A 166 16.17 -8.00 16.08
CA PHE A 166 15.63 -6.66 15.83
C PHE A 166 14.15 -6.55 16.21
N LEU A 167 13.41 -7.64 16.11
CA LEU A 167 12.02 -7.71 16.58
C LEU A 167 11.97 -7.66 18.10
N ASP A 168 12.78 -8.46 18.77
CA ASP A 168 12.83 -8.54 20.24
C ASP A 168 13.34 -7.24 20.87
N ALA A 169 14.29 -6.57 20.20
CA ALA A 169 14.83 -5.29 20.64
C ALA A 169 13.86 -4.10 20.38
N GLY A 170 12.74 -4.33 19.72
CA GLY A 170 11.78 -3.27 19.38
C GLY A 170 12.27 -2.30 18.31
N VAL A 171 13.22 -2.70 17.48
CA VAL A 171 13.69 -1.91 16.33
C VAL A 171 12.67 -1.98 15.20
N ILE A 172 12.26 -3.19 14.80
CA ILE A 172 11.20 -3.39 13.82
C ILE A 172 9.85 -3.24 14.52
N VAL A 173 9.07 -2.23 14.12
CA VAL A 173 7.80 -1.87 14.76
C VAL A 173 6.60 -2.06 13.83
N ASP A 174 6.83 -2.21 12.53
CA ASP A 174 5.78 -2.27 11.51
C ASP A 174 6.18 -3.26 10.41
N ILE A 175 5.24 -4.10 10.02
CA ILE A 175 5.37 -5.03 8.90
C ILE A 175 4.30 -4.66 7.88
N GLU A 176 4.74 -4.06 6.76
CA GLU A 176 3.89 -3.81 5.61
C GLU A 176 3.81 -5.08 4.76
N VAL A 177 2.65 -5.72 4.73
CA VAL A 177 2.46 -6.96 3.97
C VAL A 177 2.23 -6.63 2.51
N GLY A 178 3.17 -7.00 1.63
CA GLY A 178 3.08 -6.73 0.20
C GLY A 178 2.02 -7.59 -0.47
N LEU A 179 1.04 -6.97 -1.13
CA LEU A 179 -0.15 -7.65 -1.65
C LEU A 179 -0.35 -7.48 -3.16
N GLY A 180 0.59 -6.84 -3.83
CA GLY A 180 0.46 -6.60 -5.26
C GLY A 180 1.54 -5.68 -5.83
N PRO A 181 1.28 -5.08 -7.00
CA PRO A 181 2.18 -4.13 -7.64
C PRO A 181 2.54 -2.98 -6.70
N ALA A 182 3.80 -2.57 -6.72
CA ALA A 182 4.35 -1.55 -5.82
C ALA A 182 4.15 -1.84 -4.32
N GLY A 183 3.88 -3.09 -3.96
CA GLY A 183 3.52 -3.51 -2.59
C GLY A 183 2.08 -3.20 -2.20
N GLU A 184 1.30 -2.60 -3.07
CA GLU A 184 -0.07 -2.16 -2.83
C GLU A 184 -1.09 -3.28 -3.11
N MET A 185 -2.18 -3.32 -2.34
CA MET A 185 -3.29 -4.23 -2.64
C MET A 185 -4.11 -3.67 -3.80
N ARG A 186 -3.75 -4.04 -5.01
CA ARG A 186 -4.42 -3.68 -6.27
C ARG A 186 -4.05 -4.61 -7.40
N TYR A 187 -4.81 -4.52 -8.49
CA TYR A 187 -4.40 -5.09 -9.77
C TYR A 187 -3.41 -4.13 -10.47
N PRO A 188 -2.51 -4.63 -11.35
CA PRO A 188 -1.59 -3.77 -12.11
C PRO A 188 -2.29 -3.10 -13.30
N SER A 189 -3.30 -2.28 -13.02
CA SER A 189 -4.20 -1.68 -14.01
C SER A 189 -3.60 -0.51 -14.78
N TYR A 190 -2.50 0.09 -14.27
CA TYR A 190 -1.87 1.26 -14.89
C TYR A 190 -0.34 1.13 -14.96
N PRO A 191 0.17 0.09 -15.65
CA PRO A 191 1.60 -0.17 -15.71
C PRO A 191 2.29 0.69 -16.77
N GLN A 192 3.18 1.60 -16.36
CA GLN A 192 3.97 2.41 -17.30
C GLN A 192 4.81 1.52 -18.24
N SER A 193 5.34 0.42 -17.71
CA SER A 193 6.12 -0.55 -18.50
C SER A 193 5.35 -1.18 -19.66
N GLN A 194 4.03 -1.14 -19.63
CA GLN A 194 3.14 -1.67 -20.67
C GLN A 194 2.41 -0.58 -21.45
N GLY A 195 2.86 0.66 -21.32
CA GLY A 195 2.38 1.77 -22.14
C GLY A 195 1.30 2.65 -21.52
N TRP A 196 0.91 2.41 -20.25
CA TRP A 196 -0.02 3.32 -19.60
C TRP A 196 0.62 4.71 -19.39
N VAL A 197 -0.19 5.74 -19.65
CA VAL A 197 0.17 7.15 -19.45
C VAL A 197 -0.97 7.82 -18.67
N TYR A 198 -0.60 8.60 -17.65
CA TYR A 198 -1.57 9.39 -16.88
C TYR A 198 -2.34 10.37 -17.81
N PRO A 199 -3.67 10.50 -17.75
CA PRO A 199 -4.64 9.87 -16.83
C PRO A 199 -5.45 8.73 -17.48
N GLY A 200 -4.84 7.81 -18.19
CA GLY A 200 -5.55 6.67 -18.78
C GLY A 200 -6.41 5.91 -17.76
N VAL A 201 -7.56 5.40 -18.21
CA VAL A 201 -8.49 4.65 -17.34
C VAL A 201 -7.88 3.36 -16.77
N GLY A 202 -6.82 2.85 -17.40
CA GLY A 202 -6.27 1.54 -17.05
C GLY A 202 -7.09 0.40 -17.65
N GLU A 203 -6.67 -0.82 -17.34
CA GLU A 203 -7.35 -2.02 -17.83
C GLU A 203 -7.65 -2.98 -16.69
N PHE A 204 -8.72 -3.76 -16.83
CA PHE A 204 -8.96 -4.92 -15.97
C PHE A 204 -7.90 -6.00 -16.25
N ILE A 205 -7.30 -6.55 -15.20
CA ILE A 205 -6.16 -7.47 -15.30
C ILE A 205 -6.55 -8.82 -14.70
N CYS A 206 -7.48 -9.52 -15.33
CA CYS A 206 -8.05 -10.77 -14.83
C CYS A 206 -8.22 -11.84 -15.93
N TYR A 207 -7.42 -11.75 -16.99
CA TYR A 207 -7.59 -12.60 -18.19
C TYR A 207 -6.55 -13.73 -18.26
N ASP A 208 -5.90 -14.09 -17.15
CA ASP A 208 -5.19 -15.35 -17.02
C ASP A 208 -6.21 -16.49 -16.88
N LYS A 209 -5.82 -17.70 -17.28
CA LYS A 209 -6.75 -18.85 -17.31
C LYS A 209 -7.38 -19.17 -15.95
N TYR A 210 -6.69 -18.87 -14.84
CA TYR A 210 -7.18 -19.17 -13.50
C TYR A 210 -8.29 -18.20 -13.08
N LEU A 211 -8.10 -16.92 -13.31
CA LEU A 211 -9.14 -15.91 -13.03
C LEU A 211 -10.31 -16.01 -14.02
N GLU A 212 -10.04 -16.31 -15.30
CA GLU A 212 -11.10 -16.56 -16.28
C GLU A 212 -11.99 -17.73 -15.83
N ALA A 213 -11.40 -18.83 -15.39
CA ALA A 213 -12.13 -20.00 -14.90
C ALA A 213 -12.91 -19.69 -13.60
N ASP A 214 -12.30 -18.93 -12.70
CA ASP A 214 -12.95 -18.50 -11.45
C ASP A 214 -14.19 -17.64 -11.72
N PHE A 215 -14.08 -16.66 -12.62
CA PHE A 215 -15.24 -15.84 -13.01
C PHE A 215 -16.33 -16.68 -13.66
N LYS A 216 -15.97 -17.58 -14.56
CA LYS A 216 -16.93 -18.45 -15.22
C LYS A 216 -17.68 -19.34 -14.22
N ALA A 217 -16.98 -19.88 -13.24
CA ALA A 217 -17.59 -20.67 -12.17
C ALA A 217 -18.52 -19.82 -11.30
N ALA A 218 -18.10 -18.60 -10.95
CA ALA A 218 -18.93 -17.69 -10.16
C ALA A 218 -20.21 -17.27 -10.90
N ALA A 219 -20.08 -16.92 -12.17
CA ALA A 219 -21.23 -16.55 -13.02
C ALA A 219 -22.20 -17.72 -13.19
N THR A 220 -21.71 -18.92 -13.43
CA THR A 220 -22.50 -20.14 -13.56
C THR A 220 -23.27 -20.44 -12.26
N LYS A 221 -22.59 -20.33 -11.11
CA LYS A 221 -23.21 -20.52 -9.79
C LYS A 221 -24.32 -19.49 -9.53
N ALA A 222 -24.16 -18.27 -10.05
CA ALA A 222 -25.17 -17.21 -9.96
C ALA A 222 -26.32 -17.36 -10.94
N GLY A 223 -26.32 -18.40 -11.79
CA GLY A 223 -27.37 -18.67 -12.77
C GLY A 223 -27.14 -18.03 -14.12
N HIS A 224 -25.94 -17.53 -14.41
CA HIS A 224 -25.59 -16.84 -15.65
C HIS A 224 -24.35 -17.44 -16.33
N PRO A 225 -24.43 -18.71 -16.79
CA PRO A 225 -23.31 -19.37 -17.46
C PRO A 225 -22.90 -18.69 -18.77
N GLU A 226 -23.76 -17.84 -19.32
CA GLU A 226 -23.51 -17.06 -20.55
C GLU A 226 -22.63 -15.80 -20.32
N TRP A 227 -22.44 -15.38 -19.07
CA TRP A 227 -21.65 -14.18 -18.81
C TRP A 227 -20.16 -14.46 -18.97
N GLU A 228 -19.50 -13.55 -19.68
CA GLU A 228 -18.06 -13.54 -19.94
C GLU A 228 -17.41 -12.31 -19.31
N LEU A 229 -16.09 -12.33 -19.16
CA LEU A 229 -15.32 -11.16 -18.75
C LEU A 229 -15.53 -9.99 -19.73
N PRO A 230 -15.41 -8.72 -19.27
CA PRO A 230 -15.62 -7.56 -20.14
C PRO A 230 -14.70 -7.54 -21.35
N ASP A 231 -15.24 -7.13 -22.50
CA ASP A 231 -14.49 -6.89 -23.73
C ASP A 231 -14.63 -5.45 -24.24
N ASP A 232 -15.29 -4.58 -23.46
CA ASP A 232 -15.73 -3.24 -23.83
C ASP A 232 -15.21 -2.13 -22.92
N ALA A 233 -14.17 -2.41 -22.13
CA ALA A 233 -13.60 -1.46 -21.16
C ALA A 233 -12.44 -0.61 -21.73
N GLY A 234 -12.15 -0.73 -23.02
CA GLY A 234 -11.10 0.04 -23.68
C GLY A 234 -9.69 -0.46 -23.41
N GLU A 235 -8.72 0.43 -23.62
CA GLU A 235 -7.29 0.18 -23.43
C GLU A 235 -6.72 1.14 -22.39
N TYR A 236 -5.47 0.93 -22.00
CA TYR A 236 -4.80 1.66 -20.89
C TYR A 236 -5.02 3.17 -20.93
N ASN A 237 -4.95 3.79 -22.11
CA ASN A 237 -4.91 5.24 -22.25
C ASN A 237 -6.25 5.85 -22.73
N ASP A 238 -7.29 5.06 -22.77
CA ASP A 238 -8.63 5.59 -23.10
C ASP A 238 -9.15 6.48 -21.97
N THR A 239 -10.10 7.34 -22.33
CA THR A 239 -10.91 8.09 -21.38
C THR A 239 -12.23 7.33 -21.19
N PRO A 240 -12.98 7.57 -20.09
CA PRO A 240 -14.22 6.82 -19.84
C PRO A 240 -15.23 6.88 -20.96
N GLU A 241 -15.40 8.05 -21.58
CA GLU A 241 -16.39 8.27 -22.65
C GLU A 241 -16.06 7.52 -23.95
N LYS A 242 -14.83 7.02 -24.11
CA LYS A 242 -14.42 6.21 -25.27
C LYS A 242 -14.70 4.73 -25.09
N THR A 243 -15.26 4.33 -23.95
CA THR A 243 -15.51 2.92 -23.64
C THR A 243 -17.00 2.69 -23.45
N GLN A 244 -17.51 1.58 -23.94
CA GLN A 244 -18.89 1.17 -23.67
C GLN A 244 -19.08 0.79 -22.19
N PHE A 245 -18.05 0.31 -21.55
CA PHE A 245 -18.12 -0.11 -20.16
C PHE A 245 -18.36 1.07 -19.21
N PHE A 246 -17.66 2.20 -19.40
CA PHE A 246 -17.65 3.32 -18.47
C PHE A 246 -18.49 4.53 -18.87
N VAL A 247 -19.10 4.55 -20.05
CA VAL A 247 -20.01 5.65 -20.43
C VAL A 247 -21.23 5.72 -19.51
N ASP A 248 -21.92 6.84 -19.54
CA ASP A 248 -23.20 6.97 -18.83
C ASP A 248 -24.17 5.89 -19.32
N ASN A 249 -24.82 5.20 -18.38
CA ASN A 249 -25.62 4.01 -18.62
C ASN A 249 -24.85 2.87 -19.33
N GLY A 250 -23.54 2.86 -19.20
CA GLY A 250 -22.68 1.83 -19.75
C GLY A 250 -22.74 0.51 -18.98
N THR A 251 -21.90 -0.42 -19.40
CA THR A 251 -21.87 -1.79 -18.87
C THR A 251 -21.67 -1.86 -17.38
N TYR A 252 -20.90 -0.93 -16.78
CA TYR A 252 -20.65 -0.93 -15.33
C TYR A 252 -21.92 -0.76 -14.49
N GLN A 253 -23.00 -0.22 -15.06
CA GLN A 253 -24.28 -0.02 -14.40
C GLN A 253 -25.28 -1.14 -14.67
N THR A 254 -24.97 -2.07 -15.57
CA THR A 254 -25.81 -3.25 -15.84
C THR A 254 -25.66 -4.31 -14.76
N GLU A 255 -26.59 -5.24 -14.68
CA GLU A 255 -26.52 -6.37 -13.77
C GLU A 255 -25.24 -7.19 -13.95
N LYS A 256 -24.90 -7.49 -15.22
CA LYS A 256 -23.65 -8.19 -15.56
C LYS A 256 -22.41 -7.42 -15.10
N GLY A 257 -22.38 -6.10 -15.38
CA GLY A 257 -21.24 -5.25 -14.98
C GLY A 257 -21.08 -5.16 -13.47
N LYS A 258 -22.18 -5.00 -12.73
CA LYS A 258 -22.16 -4.97 -11.27
C LYS A 258 -21.70 -6.30 -10.68
N PHE A 259 -22.12 -7.41 -11.27
CA PHE A 259 -21.66 -8.75 -10.87
C PHE A 259 -20.15 -8.89 -11.07
N PHE A 260 -19.67 -8.51 -12.24
CA PHE A 260 -18.23 -8.54 -12.54
C PHE A 260 -17.41 -7.69 -11.56
N LEU A 261 -17.82 -6.43 -11.35
CA LEU A 261 -17.11 -5.52 -10.45
C LEU A 261 -17.11 -6.02 -9.00
N THR A 262 -18.19 -6.60 -8.54
CA THR A 262 -18.27 -7.23 -7.23
C THR A 262 -17.29 -8.40 -7.13
N TRP A 263 -17.30 -9.29 -8.12
CA TRP A 263 -16.36 -10.41 -8.17
C TRP A 263 -14.90 -9.92 -8.21
N TYR A 264 -14.59 -8.95 -9.06
CA TYR A 264 -13.24 -8.43 -9.27
C TYR A 264 -12.67 -7.80 -7.99
N SER A 265 -13.43 -6.94 -7.34
CA SER A 265 -13.02 -6.31 -6.09
C SER A 265 -12.96 -7.30 -4.92
N ASN A 266 -13.90 -8.23 -4.84
CA ASN A 266 -13.94 -9.24 -3.78
C ASN A 266 -12.75 -10.22 -3.88
N LYS A 267 -12.32 -10.58 -5.08
CA LYS A 267 -11.12 -11.40 -5.27
C LYS A 267 -9.89 -10.73 -4.67
N LEU A 268 -9.75 -9.43 -4.88
CA LEU A 268 -8.64 -8.64 -4.34
C LEU A 268 -8.68 -8.59 -2.80
N ILE A 269 -9.84 -8.32 -2.23
CA ILE A 269 -10.00 -8.25 -0.76
C ILE A 269 -9.74 -9.61 -0.11
N LYS A 270 -10.23 -10.69 -0.70
CA LYS A 270 -9.96 -12.07 -0.23
C LYS A 270 -8.47 -12.40 -0.27
N HIS A 271 -7.76 -11.97 -1.32
CA HIS A 271 -6.31 -12.13 -1.43
C HIS A 271 -5.60 -11.48 -0.23
N GLY A 272 -5.94 -10.23 0.07
CA GLY A 272 -5.39 -9.53 1.24
C GLY A 272 -5.73 -10.24 2.55
N ASP A 273 -6.97 -10.68 2.71
CA ASP A 273 -7.42 -11.40 3.90
C ASP A 273 -6.62 -12.68 4.14
N LYS A 274 -6.43 -13.49 3.11
CA LYS A 274 -5.66 -14.76 3.19
C LYS A 274 -4.21 -14.54 3.58
N ILE A 275 -3.54 -13.56 2.98
CA ILE A 275 -2.12 -13.29 3.26
C ILE A 275 -1.97 -12.67 4.63
N LEU A 276 -2.87 -11.78 5.05
CA LEU A 276 -2.87 -11.24 6.41
C LEU A 276 -3.12 -12.33 7.46
N ASP A 277 -3.92 -13.33 7.16
CA ASP A 277 -4.09 -14.49 8.05
C ASP A 277 -2.77 -15.25 8.26
N GLU A 278 -2.02 -15.46 7.19
CA GLU A 278 -0.67 -16.05 7.29
C GLU A 278 0.31 -15.14 8.04
N ALA A 279 0.28 -13.82 7.79
CA ALA A 279 1.11 -12.87 8.51
C ALA A 279 0.82 -12.85 10.02
N ASN A 280 -0.45 -12.94 10.40
CA ASN A 280 -0.86 -13.07 11.80
C ASN A 280 -0.26 -14.31 12.47
N LYS A 281 -0.27 -15.44 11.77
CA LYS A 281 0.35 -16.68 12.26
C LYS A 281 1.85 -16.53 12.43
N VAL A 282 2.50 -15.94 11.44
CA VAL A 282 3.96 -15.77 11.42
C VAL A 282 4.42 -14.85 12.54
N PHE A 283 3.79 -13.69 12.70
CA PHE A 283 4.24 -12.65 13.65
C PHE A 283 3.55 -12.71 15.01
N LEU A 284 2.83 -13.78 15.30
CA LEU A 284 2.18 -13.96 16.59
C LEU A 284 3.18 -13.80 17.74
N GLY A 285 2.85 -12.96 18.71
CA GLY A 285 3.69 -12.65 19.87
C GLY A 285 4.73 -11.56 19.64
N CYS A 286 4.96 -11.13 18.40
CA CYS A 286 5.85 -10.00 18.11
C CYS A 286 5.16 -8.68 18.44
N ARG A 287 5.93 -7.67 18.87
CA ARG A 287 5.45 -6.31 19.12
C ARG A 287 5.57 -5.48 17.85
N VAL A 288 4.74 -5.79 16.88
CA VAL A 288 4.69 -5.10 15.58
C VAL A 288 3.26 -4.77 15.20
N GLN A 289 3.09 -3.71 14.42
CA GLN A 289 1.84 -3.42 13.72
C GLN A 289 1.89 -4.07 12.34
N LEU A 290 0.90 -4.88 12.00
CA LEU A 290 0.69 -5.29 10.61
C LEU A 290 -0.01 -4.19 9.84
N ALA A 291 0.38 -3.98 8.60
CA ALA A 291 -0.22 -2.97 7.73
C ALA A 291 -0.27 -3.45 6.29
N ILE A 292 -1.15 -2.85 5.51
CA ILE A 292 -1.17 -2.97 4.05
C ILE A 292 -1.12 -1.61 3.40
N LYS A 293 -0.64 -1.55 2.16
CA LYS A 293 -0.63 -0.34 1.35
C LYS A 293 -1.81 -0.34 0.38
N ILE A 294 -2.47 0.81 0.27
CA ILE A 294 -3.55 1.08 -0.68
C ILE A 294 -3.11 2.20 -1.60
N SER A 295 -3.29 2.01 -2.90
CA SER A 295 -2.95 3.02 -3.90
C SER A 295 -3.90 4.21 -3.89
N GLY A 296 -3.36 5.41 -4.11
CA GLY A 296 -4.13 6.64 -4.26
C GLY A 296 -4.54 6.86 -5.72
N ILE A 297 -5.63 6.28 -6.13
CA ILE A 297 -6.16 6.38 -7.50
C ILE A 297 -7.06 7.60 -7.58
N HIS A 298 -6.51 8.77 -7.81
CA HIS A 298 -7.22 10.05 -7.71
C HIS A 298 -7.78 10.58 -9.04
N TRP A 299 -7.33 10.07 -10.20
CA TRP A 299 -7.85 10.47 -11.51
C TRP A 299 -9.16 9.75 -11.82
N TRP A 300 -10.03 10.40 -12.56
CA TRP A 300 -11.42 10.01 -12.79
C TRP A 300 -12.23 9.83 -11.50
N TYR A 301 -11.79 10.45 -10.40
CA TYR A 301 -12.51 10.42 -9.12
C TYR A 301 -13.80 11.25 -9.16
N ARG A 302 -13.81 12.38 -9.87
CA ARG A 302 -14.94 13.31 -9.96
C ARG A 302 -15.96 12.96 -11.04
N VAL A 303 -15.89 11.78 -11.63
CA VAL A 303 -16.90 11.29 -12.59
C VAL A 303 -17.62 10.07 -12.02
N PRO A 304 -18.91 9.87 -12.37
CA PRO A 304 -19.71 8.79 -11.75
C PRO A 304 -19.16 7.39 -11.93
N ASN A 305 -18.42 7.14 -13.01
CA ASN A 305 -17.88 5.81 -13.32
C ASN A 305 -16.65 5.43 -12.48
N HIS A 306 -15.91 6.37 -11.91
CA HIS A 306 -14.67 6.09 -11.16
C HIS A 306 -13.74 5.07 -11.86
N ALA A 307 -13.58 5.20 -13.18
CA ALA A 307 -13.00 4.16 -14.03
C ALA A 307 -11.61 3.69 -13.58
N ALA A 308 -10.74 4.60 -13.16
CA ALA A 308 -9.38 4.24 -12.74
C ALA A 308 -9.36 3.44 -11.43
N GLU A 309 -10.23 3.76 -10.49
CA GLU A 309 -10.40 2.98 -9.26
C GLU A 309 -10.96 1.59 -9.56
N LEU A 310 -11.96 1.49 -10.42
CA LEU A 310 -12.60 0.22 -10.77
C LEU A 310 -11.61 -0.76 -11.42
N THR A 311 -10.80 -0.29 -12.38
CA THR A 311 -9.81 -1.16 -13.03
C THR A 311 -8.72 -1.63 -12.08
N ALA A 312 -8.40 -0.84 -11.05
CA ALA A 312 -7.45 -1.22 -10.00
C ALA A 312 -8.02 -2.22 -8.98
N GLY A 313 -9.32 -2.44 -8.99
CA GLY A 313 -9.99 -3.36 -8.07
C GLY A 313 -10.69 -2.69 -6.88
N TYR A 314 -10.76 -1.37 -6.87
CA TYR A 314 -11.45 -0.61 -5.82
C TYR A 314 -12.85 -0.24 -6.31
N TYR A 315 -13.85 -0.99 -5.86
CA TYR A 315 -15.22 -0.79 -6.30
C TYR A 315 -15.85 0.40 -5.56
N ASN A 316 -15.37 1.59 -5.92
CA ASN A 316 -15.78 2.86 -5.36
C ASN A 316 -16.64 3.63 -6.34
N LEU A 317 -17.84 4.04 -5.94
CA LEU A 317 -18.77 4.85 -6.69
C LEU A 317 -19.33 5.94 -5.77
N ASP A 318 -20.16 6.83 -6.31
CA ASP A 318 -20.76 7.92 -5.51
C ASP A 318 -21.70 7.41 -4.41
N ASP A 319 -22.32 6.25 -4.62
CA ASP A 319 -23.24 5.60 -3.67
C ASP A 319 -22.65 4.40 -2.95
N ARG A 320 -21.36 4.06 -3.22
CA ARG A 320 -20.70 2.87 -2.69
C ARG A 320 -19.28 3.22 -2.23
N ASP A 321 -18.95 2.89 -0.98
CA ASP A 321 -17.61 3.11 -0.42
C ASP A 321 -16.76 1.84 -0.58
N GLY A 322 -15.92 1.81 -1.62
CA GLY A 322 -15.01 0.69 -1.86
C GLY A 322 -13.88 0.55 -0.83
N TYR A 323 -13.54 1.61 -0.14
CA TYR A 323 -12.45 1.62 0.85
C TYR A 323 -12.93 1.17 2.23
N ARG A 324 -14.20 1.41 2.56
CA ARG A 324 -14.75 0.98 3.83
C ARG A 324 -14.84 -0.55 3.95
N THR A 325 -15.14 -1.26 2.86
CA THR A 325 -15.09 -2.73 2.83
C THR A 325 -13.68 -3.24 3.09
N ILE A 326 -12.67 -2.61 2.50
CA ILE A 326 -11.26 -2.93 2.76
C ILE A 326 -10.92 -2.70 4.24
N ALA A 327 -11.29 -1.54 4.78
CA ALA A 327 -11.08 -1.22 6.19
C ALA A 327 -11.74 -2.25 7.11
N HIS A 328 -12.95 -2.67 6.77
CA HIS A 328 -13.68 -3.70 7.53
C HIS A 328 -12.95 -5.05 7.51
N MET A 329 -12.39 -5.45 6.36
CA MET A 329 -11.54 -6.64 6.27
C MET A 329 -10.29 -6.49 7.17
N LEU A 330 -9.66 -5.33 7.19
CA LEU A 330 -8.47 -5.09 8.02
C LEU A 330 -8.73 -5.21 9.51
N THR A 331 -9.92 -4.89 9.99
CA THR A 331 -10.29 -5.06 11.40
C THR A 331 -10.20 -6.51 11.86
N ARG A 332 -10.44 -7.47 10.95
CA ARG A 332 -10.32 -8.91 11.24
C ARG A 332 -8.91 -9.31 11.66
N HIS A 333 -7.91 -8.56 11.23
CA HIS A 333 -6.49 -8.85 11.44
C HIS A 333 -5.82 -7.85 12.38
N ARG A 334 -6.56 -6.87 12.90
CA ARG A 334 -6.01 -5.72 13.64
C ARG A 334 -4.88 -5.04 12.86
N ALA A 335 -5.00 -5.05 11.53
CA ALA A 335 -4.03 -4.44 10.63
C ALA A 335 -4.36 -2.97 10.41
N SER A 336 -3.33 -2.16 10.20
CA SER A 336 -3.49 -0.76 9.81
C SER A 336 -3.54 -0.60 8.29
N MET A 337 -4.08 0.52 7.85
CA MET A 337 -4.08 0.93 6.44
C MET A 337 -3.03 2.02 6.25
N ASN A 338 -2.15 1.82 5.27
CA ASN A 338 -1.20 2.84 4.81
C ASN A 338 -1.67 3.37 3.45
N PHE A 339 -2.09 4.63 3.42
CA PHE A 339 -2.61 5.28 2.21
C PHE A 339 -1.57 6.25 1.64
N THR A 340 -1.71 6.66 0.40
CA THR A 340 -0.75 7.52 -0.28
C THR A 340 -1.39 8.85 -0.73
N CYS A 341 -0.69 9.63 -1.56
CA CYS A 341 -1.07 10.94 -2.12
C CYS A 341 -1.47 12.02 -1.07
N ALA A 342 -0.97 11.89 0.15
CA ALA A 342 -1.32 12.81 1.24
C ALA A 342 -0.78 14.25 1.06
N GLU A 343 0.14 14.47 0.14
CA GLU A 343 0.73 15.78 -0.18
C GLU A 343 -0.03 16.52 -1.28
N MET A 344 -0.91 15.86 -2.02
CA MET A 344 -1.50 16.40 -3.23
C MET A 344 -2.74 17.24 -2.93
N ARG A 345 -2.90 18.34 -3.69
CA ARG A 345 -4.09 19.20 -3.66
C ARG A 345 -4.88 19.10 -4.96
N ASP A 346 -6.19 19.25 -4.85
CA ASP A 346 -7.10 19.19 -6.00
C ASP A 346 -6.79 20.29 -7.03
N ASN A 347 -6.45 21.49 -6.56
CA ASN A 347 -6.12 22.63 -7.42
C ASN A 347 -4.78 22.49 -8.17
N GLU A 348 -3.97 21.52 -7.84
CA GLU A 348 -2.71 21.21 -8.53
C GLU A 348 -2.91 20.25 -9.71
N GLN A 349 -4.11 19.66 -9.83
CA GLN A 349 -4.42 18.66 -10.85
C GLN A 349 -5.02 19.29 -12.10
N SER A 350 -4.73 18.70 -13.27
CA SER A 350 -5.36 19.14 -14.51
C SER A 350 -6.87 18.85 -14.49
N SER A 351 -7.66 19.75 -15.07
CA SER A 351 -9.11 19.56 -15.15
C SER A 351 -9.51 18.36 -16.04
N GLU A 352 -8.65 17.98 -16.98
CA GLU A 352 -8.90 16.87 -17.91
C GLU A 352 -8.93 15.51 -17.22
N ALA A 353 -8.11 15.34 -16.18
CA ALA A 353 -8.01 14.08 -15.43
C ALA A 353 -9.21 13.84 -14.51
N LYS A 354 -10.06 14.83 -14.24
CA LYS A 354 -11.16 14.76 -13.27
C LYS A 354 -10.68 14.24 -11.90
N SER A 355 -9.50 14.67 -11.54
CA SER A 355 -8.76 14.21 -10.36
C SER A 355 -9.16 14.99 -9.11
N ALA A 356 -9.24 14.30 -7.97
CA ALA A 356 -9.51 14.92 -6.67
C ALA A 356 -8.78 14.18 -5.54
N PRO A 357 -7.43 14.33 -5.44
CA PRO A 357 -6.68 13.65 -4.39
C PRO A 357 -7.07 14.05 -2.98
N GLU A 358 -7.42 15.32 -2.71
CA GLU A 358 -7.88 15.75 -1.38
C GLU A 358 -9.19 15.08 -0.98
N GLU A 359 -10.17 15.05 -1.89
CA GLU A 359 -11.46 14.39 -1.64
C GLU A 359 -11.28 12.90 -1.43
N LEU A 360 -10.43 12.25 -2.22
CA LEU A 360 -10.11 10.84 -2.09
C LEU A 360 -9.46 10.53 -0.73
N VAL A 361 -8.44 11.29 -0.34
CA VAL A 361 -7.77 11.11 0.96
C VAL A 361 -8.78 11.28 2.09
N GLN A 362 -9.62 12.31 2.03
CA GLN A 362 -10.65 12.54 3.04
C GLN A 362 -11.63 11.36 3.14
N GLN A 363 -12.05 10.78 2.02
CA GLN A 363 -12.92 9.60 2.00
C GLN A 363 -12.23 8.39 2.63
N VAL A 364 -11.01 8.08 2.21
CA VAL A 364 -10.28 6.88 2.65
C VAL A 364 -9.95 6.93 4.13
N LEU A 365 -9.42 8.07 4.61
CA LEU A 365 -9.10 8.24 6.01
C LEU A 365 -10.36 8.16 6.89
N SER A 366 -11.45 8.80 6.45
CA SER A 366 -12.74 8.74 7.16
C SER A 366 -13.28 7.31 7.24
N ALA A 367 -13.20 6.55 6.15
CA ALA A 367 -13.61 5.15 6.13
C ALA A 367 -12.82 4.31 7.15
N GLY A 368 -11.49 4.47 7.17
CA GLY A 368 -10.64 3.75 8.11
C GLY A 368 -10.91 4.12 9.57
N TRP A 369 -11.04 5.40 9.88
CA TRP A 369 -11.34 5.84 11.25
C TRP A 369 -12.71 5.40 11.75
N ARG A 370 -13.72 5.35 10.85
CA ARG A 370 -15.05 4.80 11.20
C ARG A 370 -15.00 3.33 11.61
N GLU A 371 -14.09 2.58 11.02
CA GLU A 371 -13.88 1.17 11.37
C GLU A 371 -12.89 0.99 12.55
N GLY A 372 -12.40 2.09 13.13
CA GLY A 372 -11.48 2.04 14.27
C GLY A 372 -10.06 1.61 13.92
N LEU A 373 -9.64 1.75 12.67
CA LEU A 373 -8.28 1.41 12.25
C LEU A 373 -7.26 2.46 12.67
N ASN A 374 -6.04 2.00 12.90
CA ASN A 374 -4.87 2.85 12.81
C ASN A 374 -4.61 3.14 11.32
N ILE A 375 -4.49 4.42 10.98
CA ILE A 375 -4.25 4.85 9.61
C ILE A 375 -2.89 5.52 9.54
N ALA A 376 -2.08 5.11 8.57
CA ALA A 376 -0.85 5.77 8.18
C ALA A 376 -0.99 6.32 6.76
N CYS A 377 -0.17 7.26 6.41
CA CYS A 377 -0.09 7.80 5.05
C CYS A 377 1.35 7.95 4.59
N GLU A 378 1.49 8.11 3.28
CA GLU A 378 2.73 8.50 2.63
C GLU A 378 2.42 9.48 1.49
N ASN A 379 3.45 10.20 1.00
CA ASN A 379 3.34 11.00 -0.20
C ASN A 379 3.51 10.13 -1.45
N ALA A 380 2.83 10.49 -2.53
CA ALA A 380 2.96 9.80 -3.81
C ALA A 380 4.21 10.26 -4.58
N LEU A 381 4.50 11.54 -4.56
CA LEU A 381 5.60 12.17 -5.30
C LEU A 381 6.53 12.90 -4.34
N SER A 382 7.84 12.90 -4.65
CA SER A 382 8.82 13.66 -3.88
C SER A 382 8.57 15.16 -4.02
N ARG A 383 8.32 15.84 -2.90
CA ARG A 383 8.09 17.28 -2.83
C ARG A 383 8.74 17.83 -1.57
N TYR A 384 9.27 19.04 -1.69
CA TYR A 384 10.02 19.70 -0.61
C TYR A 384 9.42 21.06 -0.23
N ASP A 385 8.26 21.41 -0.78
CA ASP A 385 7.64 22.72 -0.62
C ASP A 385 6.66 22.75 0.57
N ALA A 386 6.47 23.94 1.12
CA ALA A 386 5.59 24.18 2.26
C ALA A 386 4.14 23.78 1.99
N THR A 387 3.62 23.99 0.77
CA THR A 387 2.24 23.62 0.42
C THR A 387 2.02 22.13 0.57
N ALA A 388 2.94 21.29 0.07
CA ALA A 388 2.86 19.84 0.23
C ALA A 388 2.91 19.42 1.70
N TYR A 389 3.85 19.95 2.47
CA TYR A 389 3.97 19.64 3.90
C TYR A 389 2.75 20.10 4.70
N ASN A 390 2.20 21.27 4.42
CA ASN A 390 0.99 21.75 5.08
C ASN A 390 -0.23 20.88 4.76
N THR A 391 -0.32 20.36 3.55
CA THR A 391 -1.38 19.39 3.17
C THR A 391 -1.26 18.11 3.98
N ILE A 392 -0.04 17.58 4.14
CA ILE A 392 0.23 16.41 4.98
C ILE A 392 -0.15 16.69 6.44
N LEU A 393 0.23 17.85 6.97
CA LEU A 393 -0.10 18.25 8.35
C LEU A 393 -1.62 18.28 8.58
N ARG A 394 -2.36 18.85 7.65
CA ARG A 394 -3.83 18.84 7.69
C ARG A 394 -4.40 17.43 7.74
N ASN A 395 -3.93 16.56 6.84
CA ASN A 395 -4.37 15.16 6.79
C ASN A 395 -3.97 14.38 8.04
N ALA A 396 -2.83 14.73 8.65
CA ALA A 396 -2.35 14.07 9.87
C ALA A 396 -3.24 14.35 11.09
N ARG A 397 -3.82 15.54 11.17
CA ARG A 397 -4.77 15.96 12.22
C ARG A 397 -5.88 16.79 11.60
N PRO A 398 -6.93 16.16 11.02
CA PRO A 398 -7.94 16.88 10.24
C PRO A 398 -8.67 17.99 10.99
N GLN A 399 -8.85 17.86 12.32
CA GLN A 399 -9.49 18.85 13.18
C GLN A 399 -8.48 19.67 13.99
N GLY A 400 -7.19 19.58 13.64
CA GLY A 400 -6.12 20.31 14.33
C GLY A 400 -5.68 19.69 15.66
N ILE A 401 -4.83 20.42 16.37
CA ILE A 401 -4.31 20.01 17.68
C ILE A 401 -5.37 20.24 18.74
N ASN A 402 -5.58 19.23 19.60
CA ASN A 402 -6.36 19.36 20.82
C ASN A 402 -5.41 19.55 22.01
N LYS A 403 -5.42 20.72 22.61
CA LYS A 403 -4.57 21.06 23.75
C LYS A 403 -4.99 20.39 25.07
N ASN A 404 -6.21 19.84 25.10
CA ASN A 404 -6.83 19.29 26.32
C ASN A 404 -6.96 17.74 26.27
N GLY A 405 -6.39 17.09 25.27
CA GLY A 405 -6.49 15.64 25.12
C GLY A 405 -6.10 15.19 23.72
N PRO A 406 -6.49 13.97 23.32
CA PRO A 406 -6.24 13.51 21.97
C PRO A 406 -7.04 14.33 20.95
N PRO A 407 -6.51 14.51 19.74
CA PRO A 407 -7.31 15.04 18.65
C PRO A 407 -8.45 14.06 18.33
N GLU A 408 -9.51 14.54 17.72
CA GLU A 408 -10.64 13.69 17.34
C GLU A 408 -10.18 12.57 16.39
N HIS A 409 -9.35 12.94 15.41
CA HIS A 409 -8.70 11.99 14.51
C HIS A 409 -7.24 12.39 14.29
N LYS A 410 -6.36 11.40 14.20
CA LYS A 410 -4.97 11.61 13.77
C LYS A 410 -4.44 10.40 13.03
N LEU A 411 -3.43 10.59 12.20
CA LEU A 411 -2.66 9.50 11.63
C LEU A 411 -1.85 8.81 12.74
N TYR A 412 -1.75 7.49 12.65
CA TYR A 412 -0.84 6.68 13.47
C TYR A 412 0.62 7.01 13.15
N GLY A 413 0.93 7.24 11.88
CA GLY A 413 2.24 7.62 11.40
C GLY A 413 2.19 8.14 9.97
N PHE A 414 3.28 8.73 9.55
CA PHE A 414 3.49 9.19 8.18
C PHE A 414 4.87 8.76 7.71
N THR A 415 4.96 8.23 6.48
CA THR A 415 6.24 7.87 5.86
C THR A 415 6.51 8.78 4.67
N TYR A 416 7.59 9.55 4.75
CA TYR A 416 8.02 10.45 3.69
C TYR A 416 8.86 9.70 2.65
N LEU A 417 8.52 9.82 1.38
CA LEU A 417 9.28 9.32 0.25
C LEU A 417 10.11 10.44 -0.33
N ARG A 418 11.44 10.36 -0.40
CA ARG A 418 12.30 9.39 0.26
C ARG A 418 13.64 10.01 0.59
N VAL A 419 14.53 9.29 1.29
CA VAL A 419 15.92 9.71 1.56
C VAL A 419 16.64 9.97 0.25
N SER A 420 17.25 11.15 0.18
CA SER A 420 18.12 11.59 -0.92
C SER A 420 19.03 12.71 -0.44
N SER A 421 20.10 12.99 -1.17
CA SER A 421 20.92 14.17 -0.90
C SER A 421 20.10 15.46 -1.06
N GLU A 422 19.17 15.49 -2.00
CA GLU A 422 18.27 16.63 -2.22
C GLU A 422 17.40 16.93 -0.98
N LEU A 423 16.86 15.92 -0.33
CA LEU A 423 16.12 16.10 0.92
C LEU A 423 16.98 16.59 2.07
N LEU A 424 18.21 16.07 2.18
CA LEU A 424 19.05 16.22 3.37
C LEU A 424 20.02 17.37 3.30
N GLU A 425 19.87 18.29 2.34
CA GLU A 425 20.74 19.43 2.15
C GLU A 425 19.98 20.76 2.06
N GLY A 426 20.64 21.84 2.48
CA GLY A 426 20.19 23.20 2.29
C GLY A 426 18.81 23.51 2.84
N GLN A 427 18.04 24.29 2.07
CA GLN A 427 16.69 24.71 2.45
C GLN A 427 15.70 23.55 2.54
N ASN A 428 15.83 22.55 1.69
CA ASN A 428 14.96 21.36 1.74
C ASN A 428 15.09 20.65 3.08
N TYR A 429 16.30 20.52 3.59
CA TYR A 429 16.53 19.90 4.90
C TYR A 429 15.97 20.76 6.04
N ALA A 430 16.14 22.07 5.98
CA ALA A 430 15.59 22.99 6.98
C ALA A 430 14.06 22.91 7.02
N THR A 431 13.42 22.89 5.85
CA THR A 431 11.94 22.76 5.75
C THR A 431 11.47 21.41 6.24
N PHE A 432 12.17 20.34 5.91
CA PHE A 432 11.86 18.99 6.39
C PHE A 432 11.95 18.90 7.93
N LYS A 433 12.97 19.47 8.54
CA LYS A 433 13.08 19.53 10.01
C LYS A 433 11.89 20.24 10.65
N THR A 434 11.47 21.36 10.05
CA THR A 434 10.27 22.06 10.51
C THR A 434 9.02 21.19 10.38
N PHE A 435 8.87 20.52 9.27
CA PHE A 435 7.76 19.58 9.03
C PHE A 435 7.72 18.48 10.11
N VAL A 436 8.83 17.81 10.37
CA VAL A 436 8.91 16.76 11.40
C VAL A 436 8.48 17.31 12.76
N ARG A 437 9.01 18.47 13.13
CA ARG A 437 8.66 19.13 14.40
C ARG A 437 7.16 19.43 14.49
N ARG A 438 6.54 19.89 13.41
CA ARG A 438 5.09 20.15 13.33
C ARG A 438 4.27 18.87 13.44
N MET A 439 4.70 17.79 12.79
CA MET A 439 4.07 16.47 12.95
C MET A 439 4.10 16.00 14.41
N HIS A 440 5.17 16.29 15.13
CA HIS A 440 5.35 15.96 16.55
C HIS A 440 4.66 16.94 17.52
N ALA A 441 3.82 17.84 17.01
CA ALA A 441 3.17 18.88 17.84
C ALA A 441 4.19 19.73 18.64
N ASN A 442 5.32 20.04 18.04
CA ASN A 442 6.47 20.75 18.61
C ASN A 442 7.18 20.06 19.78
N LEU A 443 7.01 18.76 19.91
CA LEU A 443 7.74 17.93 20.86
C LEU A 443 9.00 17.33 20.23
N ASP A 444 9.96 17.03 21.08
CA ASP A 444 11.13 16.28 20.64
C ASP A 444 10.80 14.79 20.45
N TYR A 445 11.65 14.10 19.71
CA TYR A 445 11.52 12.65 19.51
C TYR A 445 11.37 11.91 20.84
N ASN A 446 10.43 10.96 20.88
CA ASN A 446 10.18 10.13 22.04
C ASN A 446 10.02 8.67 21.63
N ALA A 447 11.07 7.87 21.90
CA ALA A 447 11.11 6.45 21.54
C ALA A 447 10.02 5.59 22.23
N ASN A 448 9.39 6.10 23.29
CA ASN A 448 8.41 5.36 24.09
C ASN A 448 6.97 5.80 23.81
N ILE A 449 6.77 6.65 22.79
CA ILE A 449 5.41 7.04 22.38
C ILE A 449 4.76 5.81 21.76
N ASP A 450 3.57 5.46 22.12
CA ASP A 450 2.80 4.32 21.60
C ASP A 450 3.56 2.97 21.67
N PRO A 451 3.92 2.47 22.87
CA PRO A 451 4.54 1.16 22.99
C PRO A 451 3.57 0.09 22.48
N LEU A 452 4.03 -0.72 21.53
CA LEU A 452 3.22 -1.77 20.93
C LEU A 452 3.03 -2.95 21.88
N ALA A 453 1.81 -3.44 21.97
CA ALA A 453 1.51 -4.71 22.63
C ALA A 453 1.93 -5.89 21.74
N PRO A 454 2.22 -7.06 22.35
CA PRO A 454 2.44 -8.26 21.54
C PRO A 454 1.22 -8.58 20.67
N MET A 455 1.49 -8.98 19.44
CA MET A 455 0.45 -9.38 18.50
C MET A 455 -0.30 -10.61 19.00
N GLU A 456 -1.59 -10.50 19.13
CA GLU A 456 -2.49 -11.60 19.42
C GLU A 456 -3.43 -11.78 18.24
N ARG A 457 -3.52 -13.02 17.75
CA ARG A 457 -4.52 -13.33 16.72
C ARG A 457 -5.91 -13.19 17.30
N SER A 458 -6.66 -12.23 16.83
CA SER A 458 -8.08 -12.17 17.13
C SER A 458 -8.82 -13.19 16.27
N LYS A 459 -9.73 -13.96 16.87
CA LYS A 459 -10.72 -14.69 16.09
C LYS A 459 -11.64 -13.66 15.44
N PRO A 460 -11.78 -13.66 14.11
CA PRO A 460 -12.71 -12.76 13.47
C PRO A 460 -14.15 -13.09 13.91
N GLU A 461 -14.87 -12.09 14.38
CA GLU A 461 -16.26 -12.25 14.77
C GLU A 461 -17.16 -12.46 13.55
N ILE A 462 -16.80 -11.83 12.44
CA ILE A 462 -17.55 -11.87 11.19
C ILE A 462 -16.74 -12.63 10.13
N PRO A 463 -17.31 -13.67 9.48
CA PRO A 463 -16.69 -14.31 8.33
C PRO A 463 -16.46 -13.33 7.19
N ILE A 464 -15.37 -13.54 6.44
CA ILE A 464 -15.02 -12.65 5.31
C ILE A 464 -16.14 -12.59 4.27
N GLU A 465 -16.84 -13.70 4.03
CA GLU A 465 -17.94 -13.80 3.08
C GLU A 465 -19.04 -12.78 3.41
N LYS A 466 -19.40 -12.63 4.69
CA LYS A 466 -20.43 -11.66 5.11
C LYS A 466 -19.98 -10.20 4.92
N ILE A 467 -18.70 -9.93 5.06
CA ILE A 467 -18.16 -8.60 4.77
C ILE A 467 -18.30 -8.29 3.28
N LEU A 468 -18.02 -9.27 2.43
CA LEU A 468 -18.05 -9.12 0.98
C LEU A 468 -19.45 -9.14 0.37
N GLU A 469 -20.44 -9.67 1.06
CA GLU A 469 -21.84 -9.68 0.63
C GLU A 469 -22.51 -8.29 0.72
N VAL A 470 -22.01 -7.42 1.58
CA VAL A 470 -22.63 -6.14 1.89
C VAL A 470 -21.85 -4.99 1.28
N ALA A 471 -22.44 -4.33 0.30
CA ALA A 471 -21.92 -3.06 -0.23
C ALA A 471 -22.05 -1.98 0.86
N GLN A 472 -20.95 -1.33 1.20
CA GLN A 472 -20.97 -0.23 2.17
C GLN A 472 -21.46 1.05 1.50
N PRO A 473 -22.44 1.76 2.10
CA PRO A 473 -22.87 3.05 1.57
C PRO A 473 -21.74 4.08 1.79
N LYS A 474 -21.64 5.02 0.85
CA LYS A 474 -20.72 6.15 1.01
C LYS A 474 -21.35 7.14 2.00
N LEU A 475 -20.67 7.34 3.12
CA LEU A 475 -21.09 8.29 4.13
C LEU A 475 -20.34 9.61 3.96
N GLU A 476 -20.89 10.70 4.49
CA GLU A 476 -20.18 11.98 4.51
C GLU A 476 -18.84 11.81 5.24
N PRO A 477 -17.73 12.23 4.60
CA PRO A 477 -16.42 12.19 5.25
C PRO A 477 -16.39 13.09 6.49
N PHE A 478 -15.50 12.77 7.44
CA PHE A 478 -15.22 13.70 8.52
C PHE A 478 -14.70 15.04 7.98
N PRO A 479 -15.06 16.17 8.59
CA PRO A 479 -14.60 17.48 8.11
C PRO A 479 -13.08 17.60 8.29
N PHE A 480 -12.41 18.07 7.25
CA PHE A 480 -10.99 18.41 7.27
C PHE A 480 -10.90 19.94 7.22
N ILE A 481 -10.32 20.53 8.26
CA ILE A 481 -10.10 21.97 8.34
C ILE A 481 -8.65 22.30 8.04
N GLU A 482 -8.38 23.51 7.58
CA GLU A 482 -7.00 23.97 7.46
C GLU A 482 -6.38 24.05 8.85
N ASN A 483 -5.24 23.41 9.03
CA ASN A 483 -4.53 23.41 10.30
C ASN A 483 -3.70 24.68 10.41
N THR A 484 -4.29 25.72 10.98
CA THR A 484 -3.63 27.02 11.16
C THR A 484 -2.71 27.07 12.39
N ASP A 485 -2.80 26.07 13.25
CA ASP A 485 -2.00 26.05 14.49
C ASP A 485 -0.52 25.79 14.24
N LEU A 486 -0.20 25.04 13.19
CA LEU A 486 1.16 24.61 12.89
C LEU A 486 1.52 24.73 11.40
N PRO A 487 1.28 25.89 10.74
CA PRO A 487 1.69 26.05 9.34
C PRO A 487 3.23 26.08 9.22
N ILE A 488 3.70 25.67 8.06
CA ILE A 488 5.13 25.79 7.69
C ILE A 488 5.37 27.09 6.91
#